data_2c5ba51f76013c254ff8b1a0db39f616
#
_entry.id   2c5ba51f76013c254ff8b1a0db39f616
#
_cell.length_a   1.000
_cell.length_b   1.000
_cell.length_c   1.000
_cell.angle_alpha   90.00
_cell.angle_beta   90.00
_cell.angle_gamma   90.00
#
_symmetry.space_group_name_H-M   'P 1'
#
loop_
_entity.id
_entity.type
_entity.pdbx_description
1 polymer ?
#
loop_
_entity_poly.entity_id
_entity_poly.type
_entity_poly.pdbx_seq_one_letter_code
_entity_poly.pdbx_strand_id
1 'polypeptide(L)'
;MKSILLLILLTCWLSIIYHHIVYPIILKFLSKKERNKTTVVEQGITKKPTLTILVPAFNEAKYIVEKIRNVASLDYPSSKLKLIIACDGCTDATAELAREATHEPENSQLDIEIIEFKKNRGKIAILNTVIKGIDSEIVALSDASALISLDALNKACIYFNDSKLAVVAGTYKLLNPKSTGEEKYWQYQVNIKKGESAIGSPVGVHGALYFFRRDLFKPLKADTINDDFMIPMSMVAAGYNAVYDCDIIALELEGSDIEQDQRRRMRIAAGNIQQLLRLHSLLTLRHKGTALSFISGKALRAIMPLILLAQLSIVAILSFESSVFFYIFLSQSIVITLARISLVSPKFLMRESKISKTISMIFYLTNSYIVCLFGTFRYLIGLDKGSWKSVSNKEISL
;
A
#
# COMPACT_ATOMS: atom_id res chain seq x y z
N MET A 1 -37.51 5.24 18.58
CA MET A 1 -36.42 5.92 17.85
C MET A 1 -35.11 5.94 18.63
N LYS A 2 -35.13 6.42 19.88
CA LYS A 2 -33.92 6.51 20.75
C LYS A 2 -33.20 5.16 20.94
N SER A 3 -33.91 4.08 21.26
CA SER A 3 -33.32 2.75 21.44
C SER A 3 -32.62 2.23 20.18
N ILE A 4 -33.14 2.53 18.98
CA ILE A 4 -32.50 2.16 17.72
C ILE A 4 -31.21 2.97 17.51
N LEU A 5 -31.23 4.26 17.78
CA LEU A 5 -30.03 5.10 17.69
C LEU A 5 -28.94 4.62 18.66
N LEU A 6 -29.31 4.26 19.89
CA LEU A 6 -28.36 3.71 20.86
C LEU A 6 -27.78 2.36 20.41
N LEU A 7 -28.58 1.49 19.80
CA LEU A 7 -28.10 0.21 19.28
C LEU A 7 -27.11 0.42 18.11
N ILE A 8 -27.43 1.33 17.19
CA ILE A 8 -26.54 1.67 16.08
C ILE A 8 -25.25 2.29 16.62
N LEU A 9 -25.33 3.20 17.59
CA LEU A 9 -24.17 3.83 18.21
C LEU A 9 -23.26 2.79 18.89
N LEU A 10 -23.83 1.85 19.62
CA LEU A 10 -23.09 0.75 20.26
C LEU A 10 -22.38 -0.09 19.20
N THR A 11 -23.07 -0.44 18.10
CA THR A 11 -22.48 -1.18 16.97
C THR A 11 -21.31 -0.42 16.34
N CYS A 12 -21.43 0.90 16.15
CA CYS A 12 -20.34 1.75 15.65
C CYS A 12 -19.13 1.70 16.61
N TRP A 13 -19.33 1.88 17.90
CA TRP A 13 -18.24 1.84 18.89
C TRP A 13 -17.57 0.47 18.95
N LEU A 14 -18.34 -0.61 18.97
CA LEU A 14 -17.79 -1.97 18.92
C LEU A 14 -16.98 -2.21 17.65
N SER A 15 -17.43 -1.72 16.50
CA SER A 15 -16.69 -1.82 15.22
C SER A 15 -15.39 -1.04 15.24
N ILE A 16 -15.38 0.16 15.83
CA ILE A 16 -14.17 0.99 15.98
C ILE A 16 -13.17 0.30 16.91
N ILE A 17 -13.61 -0.17 18.08
CA ILE A 17 -12.76 -0.87 19.05
C ILE A 17 -12.22 -2.17 18.44
N TYR A 18 -13.08 -2.93 17.76
CA TYR A 18 -12.68 -4.16 17.09
C TYR A 18 -11.56 -3.92 16.09
N HIS A 19 -11.74 -2.97 15.16
CA HIS A 19 -10.78 -2.72 14.09
C HIS A 19 -9.43 -2.20 14.61
N HIS A 20 -9.44 -1.28 15.58
CA HIS A 20 -8.21 -0.61 16.02
C HIS A 20 -7.47 -1.33 17.14
N ILE A 21 -8.18 -2.15 17.94
CA ILE A 21 -7.62 -2.77 19.14
C ILE A 21 -7.71 -4.29 19.05
N VAL A 22 -8.91 -4.84 18.88
CA VAL A 22 -9.13 -6.29 18.99
C VAL A 22 -8.49 -7.05 17.83
N TYR A 23 -8.69 -6.60 16.60
CA TYR A 23 -8.13 -7.26 15.41
C TYR A 23 -6.59 -7.32 15.42
N PRO A 24 -5.83 -6.24 15.68
CA PRO A 24 -4.37 -6.32 15.82
C PRO A 24 -3.91 -7.27 16.94
N ILE A 25 -4.65 -7.34 18.04
CA ILE A 25 -4.35 -8.27 19.14
C ILE A 25 -4.58 -9.72 18.68
N ILE A 26 -5.71 -10.01 18.02
CA ILE A 26 -6.00 -11.34 17.44
C ILE A 26 -4.88 -11.75 16.50
N LEU A 27 -4.48 -10.88 15.56
CA LEU A 27 -3.37 -11.18 14.64
C LEU A 27 -2.08 -11.49 15.36
N LYS A 28 -1.73 -10.73 16.39
CA LYS A 28 -0.52 -10.95 17.20
C LYS A 28 -0.53 -12.33 17.90
N PHE A 29 -1.68 -12.76 18.40
CA PHE A 29 -1.81 -14.08 19.02
C PHE A 29 -1.74 -15.21 18.00
N LEU A 30 -2.47 -15.10 16.89
CA LEU A 30 -2.50 -16.11 15.85
C LEU A 30 -1.12 -16.27 15.16
N SER A 31 -0.42 -15.15 14.90
CA SER A 31 0.90 -15.17 14.29
C SER A 31 1.97 -15.85 15.16
N LYS A 32 1.88 -15.76 16.49
CA LYS A 32 2.78 -16.46 17.38
C LYS A 32 2.65 -17.99 17.25
N LYS A 33 1.43 -18.50 17.07
CA LYS A 33 1.14 -19.92 16.93
C LYS A 33 1.67 -20.49 15.61
N GLU A 34 1.63 -19.71 14.53
CA GLU A 34 2.09 -20.13 13.20
C GLU A 34 3.61 -20.00 13.02
N ARG A 35 4.26 -19.06 13.73
CA ARG A 35 5.71 -18.83 13.66
C ARG A 35 6.53 -20.09 14.01
N ASN A 36 5.97 -21.00 14.80
CA ASN A 36 6.59 -22.30 15.12
C ASN A 36 6.48 -23.34 13.98
N LYS A 37 5.73 -23.02 12.89
CA LYS A 37 5.56 -23.93 11.75
C LYS A 37 6.33 -23.48 10.51
N THR A 38 6.75 -22.21 10.47
CA THR A 38 7.50 -21.66 9.34
C THR A 38 9.01 -21.80 9.53
N THR A 39 9.49 -23.02 9.75
CA THR A 39 10.80 -23.42 9.24
C THR A 39 10.65 -23.55 7.73
N VAL A 40 10.55 -22.40 7.04
CA VAL A 40 10.70 -22.38 5.60
C VAL A 40 12.15 -22.69 5.30
N VAL A 41 12.35 -23.99 5.10
CA VAL A 41 13.20 -24.57 4.08
C VAL A 41 14.55 -23.86 3.91
N GLU A 42 15.54 -24.36 4.67
CA GLU A 42 16.95 -24.37 4.27
C GLU A 42 17.20 -25.24 3.01
N GLN A 43 16.17 -25.51 2.19
CA GLN A 43 16.35 -26.11 0.88
C GLN A 43 16.87 -25.03 -0.05
N GLY A 44 18.17 -25.08 -0.32
CA GLY A 44 18.83 -24.21 -1.28
C GLY A 44 18.03 -24.15 -2.60
N ILE A 45 18.01 -22.98 -3.22
CA ILE A 45 17.37 -22.78 -4.52
C ILE A 45 18.04 -23.72 -5.51
N THR A 46 17.36 -24.80 -5.89
CA THR A 46 17.89 -25.77 -6.86
C THR A 46 18.01 -25.17 -8.26
N LYS A 47 17.15 -24.21 -8.61
CA LYS A 47 17.18 -23.48 -9.88
C LYS A 47 16.61 -22.08 -9.72
N LYS A 48 17.43 -21.04 -9.92
CA LYS A 48 16.94 -19.65 -9.94
C LYS A 48 16.03 -19.44 -11.15
N PRO A 49 14.78 -18.94 -10.98
CA PRO A 49 13.88 -18.66 -12.10
C PRO A 49 14.36 -17.44 -12.92
N THR A 50 13.84 -17.27 -14.11
CA THR A 50 13.96 -16.00 -14.85
C THR A 50 13.08 -14.95 -14.21
N LEU A 51 13.60 -13.72 -14.06
CA LEU A 51 12.95 -12.63 -13.36
C LEU A 51 13.04 -11.33 -14.16
N THR A 52 11.92 -10.64 -14.32
CA THR A 52 11.88 -9.29 -14.86
C THR A 52 11.46 -8.30 -13.78
N ILE A 53 12.27 -7.26 -13.55
CA ILE A 53 11.86 -6.10 -12.77
C ILE A 53 11.23 -5.09 -13.72
N LEU A 54 9.96 -4.78 -13.52
CA LEU A 54 9.24 -3.76 -14.26
C LEU A 54 9.08 -2.51 -13.40
N VAL A 55 9.58 -1.39 -13.90
CA VAL A 55 9.50 -0.07 -13.29
C VAL A 55 8.67 0.85 -14.20
N PRO A 56 7.38 1.04 -13.90
CA PRO A 56 6.59 2.08 -14.58
C PRO A 56 7.08 3.45 -14.11
N ALA A 57 7.40 4.34 -15.07
CA ALA A 57 7.94 5.66 -14.78
C ALA A 57 7.13 6.77 -15.47
N PHE A 58 6.82 7.83 -14.73
CA PHE A 58 6.26 9.06 -15.27
C PHE A 58 6.81 10.27 -14.51
N ASN A 59 7.73 11.01 -15.15
CA ASN A 59 8.43 12.15 -14.56
C ASN A 59 9.21 11.77 -13.30
N GLU A 60 10.11 10.79 -13.43
CA GLU A 60 10.94 10.22 -12.37
C GLU A 60 12.45 10.51 -12.60
N ALA A 61 12.80 11.60 -13.31
CA ALA A 61 14.18 11.97 -13.63
C ALA A 61 15.10 12.00 -12.41
N LYS A 62 14.55 12.37 -11.23
CA LYS A 62 15.30 12.42 -9.97
C LYS A 62 15.80 11.04 -9.50
N TYR A 63 15.10 9.96 -9.83
CA TYR A 63 15.33 8.65 -9.22
C TYR A 63 15.79 7.57 -10.19
N ILE A 64 15.54 7.77 -11.50
CA ILE A 64 15.64 6.69 -12.48
C ILE A 64 17.07 6.15 -12.64
N VAL A 65 18.09 6.99 -12.60
CA VAL A 65 19.49 6.58 -12.70
C VAL A 65 19.89 5.71 -11.53
N GLU A 66 19.62 6.18 -10.31
CA GLU A 66 19.93 5.42 -9.10
C GLU A 66 19.14 4.10 -9.02
N LYS A 67 17.92 4.08 -9.58
CA LYS A 67 17.14 2.83 -9.69
C LYS A 67 17.83 1.82 -10.59
N ILE A 68 18.34 2.24 -11.76
CA ILE A 68 19.04 1.36 -12.70
C ILE A 68 20.32 0.81 -12.05
N ARG A 69 21.15 1.68 -11.44
CA ARG A 69 22.36 1.28 -10.70
C ARG A 69 22.06 0.32 -9.56
N ASN A 70 21.00 0.57 -8.81
CA ASN A 70 20.56 -0.33 -7.74
C ASN A 70 20.18 -1.72 -8.29
N VAL A 71 19.44 -1.79 -9.39
CA VAL A 71 19.05 -3.09 -9.96
C VAL A 71 20.27 -3.83 -10.52
N ALA A 72 21.23 -3.13 -11.14
CA ALA A 72 22.47 -3.72 -11.62
C ALA A 72 23.36 -4.29 -10.50
N SER A 73 23.25 -3.74 -9.28
CA SER A 73 24.01 -4.19 -8.10
C SER A 73 23.37 -5.37 -7.35
N LEU A 74 22.16 -5.82 -7.73
CA LEU A 74 21.46 -6.89 -7.01
C LEU A 74 22.18 -8.24 -7.14
N ASP A 75 22.21 -9.00 -6.05
CA ASP A 75 22.77 -10.36 -6.02
C ASP A 75 21.83 -11.34 -6.73
N TYR A 76 21.86 -11.30 -8.07
CA TYR A 76 21.11 -12.24 -8.91
C TYR A 76 21.86 -12.47 -10.22
N PRO A 77 21.84 -13.68 -10.83
CA PRO A 77 22.50 -13.91 -12.10
C PRO A 77 22.00 -13.00 -13.20
N SER A 78 22.87 -12.19 -13.79
CA SER A 78 22.51 -11.24 -14.85
C SER A 78 21.85 -11.89 -16.06
N SER A 79 22.26 -13.15 -16.40
CA SER A 79 21.64 -13.95 -17.46
C SER A 79 20.18 -14.36 -17.19
N LYS A 80 19.68 -14.14 -15.99
CA LYS A 80 18.30 -14.47 -15.56
C LYS A 80 17.51 -13.26 -15.07
N LEU A 81 18.13 -12.09 -15.10
CA LEU A 81 17.53 -10.83 -14.64
C LEU A 81 17.38 -9.87 -15.82
N LYS A 82 16.17 -9.36 -16.02
CA LYS A 82 15.88 -8.28 -16.97
C LYS A 82 15.26 -7.10 -16.21
N LEU A 83 15.68 -5.89 -16.59
CA LEU A 83 15.06 -4.64 -16.12
C LEU A 83 14.29 -4.01 -17.28
N ILE A 84 13.02 -3.70 -17.07
CA ILE A 84 12.19 -2.94 -18.00
C ILE A 84 11.80 -1.62 -17.34
N ILE A 85 12.22 -0.51 -17.92
CA ILE A 85 11.74 0.83 -17.57
C ILE A 85 10.65 1.22 -18.56
N ALA A 86 9.43 1.39 -18.08
CA ALA A 86 8.29 1.75 -18.94
C ALA A 86 7.91 3.23 -18.72
N CYS A 87 8.42 4.10 -19.60
CA CYS A 87 8.21 5.55 -19.57
C CYS A 87 6.85 5.91 -20.20
N ASP A 88 5.91 6.39 -19.39
CA ASP A 88 4.51 6.66 -19.79
C ASP A 88 4.30 8.12 -20.21
N GLY A 89 4.87 8.52 -21.35
CA GLY A 89 4.72 9.87 -21.87
C GLY A 89 5.37 10.92 -20.96
N CYS A 90 6.60 10.64 -20.49
CA CYS A 90 7.38 11.56 -19.67
C CYS A 90 7.59 12.90 -20.38
N THR A 91 7.49 13.98 -19.60
CA THR A 91 7.70 15.37 -20.07
C THR A 91 9.00 15.97 -19.53
N ASP A 92 9.69 15.24 -18.65
CA ASP A 92 11.01 15.55 -18.11
C ASP A 92 12.09 14.66 -18.75
N ALA A 93 13.34 14.74 -18.27
CA ALA A 93 14.47 13.98 -18.77
C ALA A 93 14.48 12.48 -18.36
N THR A 94 13.39 11.91 -17.83
CA THR A 94 13.37 10.52 -17.32
C THR A 94 13.85 9.51 -18.35
N ALA A 95 13.33 9.56 -19.58
CA ALA A 95 13.65 8.58 -20.61
C ALA A 95 15.08 8.75 -21.15
N GLU A 96 15.54 10.00 -21.26
CA GLU A 96 16.91 10.33 -21.68
C GLU A 96 17.92 9.82 -20.66
N LEU A 97 17.76 10.19 -19.39
CA LEU A 97 18.62 9.73 -18.29
C LEU A 97 18.60 8.21 -18.12
N ALA A 98 17.45 7.57 -18.33
CA ALA A 98 17.38 6.11 -18.31
C ALA A 98 18.23 5.47 -19.43
N ARG A 99 18.20 6.02 -20.66
CA ARG A 99 19.04 5.53 -21.76
C ARG A 99 20.53 5.78 -21.52
N GLU A 100 20.89 6.95 -21.02
CA GLU A 100 22.28 7.25 -20.68
C GLU A 100 22.82 6.27 -19.63
N ALA A 101 22.03 5.99 -18.58
CA ALA A 101 22.41 5.06 -17.53
C ALA A 101 22.60 3.62 -18.06
N THR A 102 21.97 3.19 -19.16
CA THR A 102 22.23 1.86 -19.73
C THR A 102 23.66 1.70 -20.27
N HIS A 103 24.32 2.79 -20.61
CA HIS A 103 25.70 2.79 -21.15
C HIS A 103 26.77 2.92 -20.04
N GLU A 104 26.39 3.09 -18.80
CA GLU A 104 27.34 3.11 -17.67
C GLU A 104 28.02 1.73 -17.53
N PRO A 105 29.35 1.67 -17.29
CA PRO A 105 30.08 0.40 -17.18
C PRO A 105 29.51 -0.56 -16.13
N GLU A 106 29.02 -0.03 -15.01
CA GLU A 106 28.43 -0.82 -13.92
C GLU A 106 27.13 -1.53 -14.32
N ASN A 107 26.43 -1.01 -15.33
CA ASN A 107 25.14 -1.52 -15.80
C ASN A 107 25.27 -2.47 -17.01
N SER A 108 26.48 -2.61 -17.56
CA SER A 108 26.76 -3.31 -18.85
C SER A 108 26.41 -4.80 -18.88
N GLN A 109 26.31 -5.46 -17.72
CA GLN A 109 25.97 -6.89 -17.62
C GLN A 109 24.46 -7.14 -17.46
N LEU A 110 23.67 -6.11 -17.21
CA LEU A 110 22.22 -6.23 -17.00
C LEU A 110 21.48 -6.06 -18.33
N ASP A 111 20.55 -6.95 -18.64
CA ASP A 111 19.60 -6.77 -19.75
C ASP A 111 18.58 -5.68 -19.38
N ILE A 112 18.74 -4.50 -19.99
CA ILE A 112 17.89 -3.32 -19.71
C ILE A 112 17.12 -2.95 -20.97
N GLU A 113 15.82 -2.87 -20.87
CA GLU A 113 14.91 -2.42 -21.92
C GLU A 113 14.20 -1.13 -21.50
N ILE A 114 14.28 -0.09 -22.33
CA ILE A 114 13.55 1.17 -22.14
C ILE A 114 12.39 1.21 -23.13
N ILE A 115 11.16 1.16 -22.61
CA ILE A 115 9.93 1.26 -23.42
C ILE A 115 9.36 2.66 -23.24
N GLU A 116 9.26 3.42 -24.31
CA GLU A 116 8.69 4.76 -24.32
C GLU A 116 7.32 4.80 -24.98
N PHE A 117 6.37 5.38 -24.27
CA PHE A 117 5.06 5.72 -24.81
C PHE A 117 4.99 7.22 -25.08
N LYS A 118 4.55 7.59 -26.28
CA LYS A 118 4.47 9.01 -26.70
C LYS A 118 3.48 9.86 -25.92
N LYS A 119 2.52 9.24 -25.26
CA LYS A 119 1.46 9.91 -24.48
C LYS A 119 1.25 9.17 -23.18
N ASN A 120 0.94 9.91 -22.11
CA ASN A 120 0.54 9.31 -20.83
C ASN A 120 -0.76 8.52 -21.01
N ARG A 121 -0.66 7.21 -20.80
CA ARG A 121 -1.77 6.23 -20.91
C ARG A 121 -2.31 5.81 -19.56
N GLY A 122 -1.55 6.14 -18.50
CA GLY A 122 -1.80 5.74 -17.12
C GLY A 122 -1.20 4.36 -16.75
N LYS A 123 -0.80 4.22 -15.50
CA LYS A 123 -0.07 3.05 -14.97
C LYS A 123 -0.74 1.73 -15.35
N ILE A 124 -2.06 1.62 -15.26
CA ILE A 124 -2.80 0.39 -15.57
C ILE A 124 -2.64 -0.03 -17.04
N ALA A 125 -2.71 0.91 -17.97
CA ALA A 125 -2.54 0.62 -19.40
C ALA A 125 -1.11 0.16 -19.70
N ILE A 126 -0.11 0.77 -19.06
CA ILE A 126 1.29 0.38 -19.16
C ILE A 126 1.51 -1.03 -18.62
N LEU A 127 1.04 -1.31 -17.39
CA LEU A 127 1.17 -2.63 -16.80
C LEU A 127 0.53 -3.71 -17.68
N ASN A 128 -0.69 -3.49 -18.15
CA ASN A 128 -1.39 -4.44 -19.03
C ASN A 128 -0.66 -4.69 -20.36
N THR A 129 -0.02 -3.65 -20.91
CA THR A 129 0.70 -3.77 -22.17
C THR A 129 2.03 -4.47 -22.00
N VAL A 130 2.84 -4.02 -21.03
CA VAL A 130 4.21 -4.49 -20.86
C VAL A 130 4.25 -5.90 -20.27
N ILE A 131 3.46 -6.20 -19.22
CA ILE A 131 3.48 -7.54 -18.59
C ILE A 131 3.05 -8.64 -19.58
N LYS A 132 2.20 -8.32 -20.54
CA LYS A 132 1.80 -9.28 -21.58
C LYS A 132 2.98 -9.74 -22.44
N GLY A 133 3.96 -8.86 -22.68
CA GLY A 133 5.16 -9.15 -23.49
C GLY A 133 6.34 -9.73 -22.68
N ILE A 134 6.21 -9.91 -21.36
CA ILE A 134 7.27 -10.48 -20.53
C ILE A 134 7.24 -12.02 -20.63
N ASP A 135 8.40 -12.64 -20.87
CA ASP A 135 8.55 -14.11 -20.95
C ASP A 135 9.14 -14.74 -19.69
N SER A 136 9.63 -13.94 -18.72
CA SER A 136 10.19 -14.46 -17.47
C SER A 136 9.13 -15.14 -16.60
N GLU A 137 9.58 -16.11 -15.78
CA GLU A 137 8.71 -16.85 -14.86
C GLU A 137 8.12 -15.98 -13.77
N ILE A 138 8.92 -15.02 -13.29
CA ILE A 138 8.54 -14.10 -12.19
C ILE A 138 8.65 -12.65 -12.68
N VAL A 139 7.67 -11.84 -12.30
CA VAL A 139 7.70 -10.39 -12.48
C VAL A 139 7.78 -9.74 -11.10
N ALA A 140 8.74 -8.82 -10.95
CA ALA A 140 8.79 -7.89 -9.83
C ALA A 140 8.28 -6.53 -10.31
N LEU A 141 7.27 -5.98 -9.64
CA LEU A 141 6.91 -4.56 -9.82
C LEU A 141 7.61 -3.74 -8.75
N SER A 142 8.23 -2.64 -9.17
CA SER A 142 8.90 -1.71 -8.25
C SER A 142 8.73 -0.27 -8.71
N ASP A 143 8.49 0.62 -7.74
CA ASP A 143 8.45 2.07 -8.00
C ASP A 143 9.87 2.61 -8.29
N ALA A 144 10.00 3.64 -9.11
CA ALA A 144 11.29 4.23 -9.49
C ALA A 144 12.05 4.82 -8.28
N SER A 145 11.33 5.40 -7.32
CA SER A 145 11.91 6.02 -6.12
C SER A 145 12.39 5.01 -5.06
N ALA A 146 12.02 3.72 -5.18
CA ALA A 146 12.32 2.71 -4.17
C ALA A 146 13.57 1.89 -4.53
N LEU A 147 14.58 1.90 -3.67
CA LEU A 147 15.77 1.04 -3.78
C LEU A 147 15.48 -0.35 -3.22
N ILE A 148 15.98 -1.37 -3.90
CA ILE A 148 15.78 -2.78 -3.55
C ILE A 148 16.99 -3.28 -2.77
N SER A 149 16.81 -4.01 -1.66
CA SER A 149 17.92 -4.64 -0.93
C SER A 149 18.63 -5.69 -1.79
N LEU A 150 19.96 -5.78 -1.66
CA LEU A 150 20.83 -6.54 -2.56
C LEU A 150 20.40 -8.02 -2.72
N ASP A 151 19.95 -8.64 -1.65
CA ASP A 151 19.56 -10.05 -1.58
C ASP A 151 18.05 -10.31 -1.77
N ALA A 152 17.27 -9.25 -2.06
CA ALA A 152 15.81 -9.32 -2.16
C ALA A 152 15.32 -10.36 -3.17
N LEU A 153 15.96 -10.44 -4.33
CA LEU A 153 15.55 -11.37 -5.40
C LEU A 153 15.79 -12.83 -4.98
N ASN A 154 16.93 -13.10 -4.38
CA ASN A 154 17.25 -14.44 -3.87
C ASN A 154 16.23 -14.87 -2.79
N LYS A 155 15.92 -13.98 -1.84
CA LYS A 155 14.92 -14.25 -0.80
C LYS A 155 13.53 -14.49 -1.39
N ALA A 156 13.11 -13.68 -2.35
CA ALA A 156 11.81 -13.82 -2.98
C ALA A 156 11.70 -15.16 -3.76
N CYS A 157 12.75 -15.55 -4.47
CA CYS A 157 12.75 -16.76 -5.30
C CYS A 157 12.61 -18.05 -4.50
N ILE A 158 13.07 -18.10 -3.24
CA ILE A 158 12.91 -19.28 -2.36
C ILE A 158 11.43 -19.65 -2.20
N TYR A 159 10.56 -18.64 -2.06
CA TYR A 159 9.14 -18.85 -1.88
C TYR A 159 8.45 -19.45 -3.11
N PHE A 160 8.94 -19.15 -4.32
CA PHE A 160 8.35 -19.66 -5.56
C PHE A 160 8.67 -21.14 -5.85
N ASN A 161 9.40 -21.84 -4.97
CA ASN A 161 9.48 -23.30 -5.00
C ASN A 161 8.11 -23.94 -4.68
N ASP A 162 7.24 -23.27 -3.93
CA ASP A 162 5.85 -23.69 -3.73
C ASP A 162 4.98 -23.24 -4.92
N SER A 163 4.47 -24.19 -5.70
CA SER A 163 3.61 -23.91 -6.86
C SER A 163 2.28 -23.24 -6.50
N LYS A 164 1.84 -23.34 -5.25
CA LYS A 164 0.63 -22.65 -4.75
C LYS A 164 0.89 -21.21 -4.39
N LEU A 165 2.16 -20.81 -4.25
CA LEU A 165 2.50 -19.44 -3.95
C LEU A 165 2.57 -18.61 -5.24
N ALA A 166 1.74 -17.60 -5.34
CA ALA A 166 1.66 -16.69 -6.49
C ALA A 166 2.35 -15.36 -6.26
N VAL A 167 2.42 -14.88 -5.01
CA VAL A 167 2.85 -13.51 -4.70
C VAL A 167 3.79 -13.50 -3.49
N VAL A 168 4.88 -12.74 -3.61
CA VAL A 168 5.77 -12.39 -2.50
C VAL A 168 5.77 -10.88 -2.32
N ALA A 169 5.37 -10.41 -1.15
CA ALA A 169 5.34 -9.00 -0.80
C ALA A 169 6.57 -8.61 0.02
N GLY A 170 7.26 -7.57 -0.40
CA GLY A 170 8.36 -6.97 0.34
C GLY A 170 7.89 -5.95 1.39
N THR A 171 8.84 -5.51 2.18
CA THR A 171 8.67 -4.50 3.23
C THR A 171 9.09 -3.12 2.72
N TYR A 172 8.17 -2.17 2.84
CA TYR A 172 8.47 -0.77 2.62
C TYR A 172 9.14 -0.16 3.85
N LYS A 173 10.27 0.52 3.64
CA LYS A 173 10.97 1.29 4.67
C LYS A 173 11.29 2.69 4.18
N LEU A 174 11.17 3.67 5.07
CA LEU A 174 11.64 5.03 4.85
C LEU A 174 13.01 5.19 5.51
N LEU A 175 13.98 5.75 4.77
CA LEU A 175 15.29 6.08 5.32
C LEU A 175 15.19 7.32 6.22
N ASN A 176 14.52 8.36 5.73
CA ASN A 176 14.33 9.63 6.42
C ASN A 176 12.82 9.92 6.63
N PRO A 177 12.20 9.33 7.67
CA PRO A 177 10.79 9.63 7.96
C PRO A 177 10.65 11.08 8.41
N LYS A 178 9.66 11.81 7.87
CA LYS A 178 9.41 13.23 8.22
C LYS A 178 8.83 13.41 9.62
N SER A 179 8.33 12.34 10.23
CA SER A 179 7.81 12.36 11.60
C SER A 179 7.92 10.99 12.29
N THR A 180 8.02 11.02 13.62
CA THR A 180 7.94 9.79 14.44
C THR A 180 6.57 9.09 14.31
N GLY A 181 5.53 9.82 13.91
CA GLY A 181 4.19 9.26 13.66
C GLY A 181 4.16 8.40 12.40
N GLU A 182 4.84 8.85 11.35
CA GLU A 182 4.98 8.12 10.10
C GLU A 182 5.77 6.81 10.29
N GLU A 183 6.90 6.88 10.99
CA GLU A 183 7.71 5.70 11.31
C GLU A 183 6.89 4.64 12.08
N LYS A 184 6.19 5.05 13.13
CA LYS A 184 5.33 4.15 13.92
C LYS A 184 4.17 3.58 13.11
N TYR A 185 3.59 4.37 12.22
CA TYR A 185 2.54 3.90 11.32
C TYR A 185 3.06 2.77 10.41
N TRP A 186 4.24 2.94 9.80
CA TRP A 186 4.83 1.90 8.96
C TRP A 186 5.21 0.66 9.76
N GLN A 187 5.77 0.82 10.96
CA GLN A 187 6.04 -0.32 11.85
C GLN A 187 4.75 -1.07 12.24
N TYR A 188 3.67 -0.35 12.47
CA TYR A 188 2.35 -0.96 12.72
C TYR A 188 1.87 -1.74 11.49
N GLN A 189 2.01 -1.19 10.27
CA GLN A 189 1.64 -1.89 9.03
C GLN A 189 2.45 -3.17 8.82
N VAL A 190 3.75 -3.15 9.09
CA VAL A 190 4.62 -4.34 9.06
C VAL A 190 4.08 -5.45 9.97
N ASN A 191 3.71 -5.10 11.21
CA ASN A 191 3.19 -6.08 12.17
C ASN A 191 1.84 -6.67 11.72
N ILE A 192 0.95 -5.85 11.15
CA ILE A 192 -0.31 -6.32 10.57
C ILE A 192 -0.04 -7.29 9.41
N LYS A 193 0.84 -6.92 8.45
CA LYS A 193 1.17 -7.78 7.30
C LYS A 193 1.79 -9.12 7.71
N LYS A 194 2.69 -9.11 8.70
CA LYS A 194 3.23 -10.34 9.30
C LYS A 194 2.12 -11.22 9.89
N GLY A 195 1.19 -10.61 10.64
CA GLY A 195 0.08 -11.34 11.24
C GLY A 195 -0.86 -11.93 10.19
N GLU A 196 -1.22 -11.15 9.17
CA GLU A 196 -2.06 -11.60 8.04
C GLU A 196 -1.40 -12.75 7.29
N SER A 197 -0.10 -12.63 6.98
CA SER A 197 0.69 -13.64 6.27
C SER A 197 0.80 -14.96 7.07
N ALA A 198 0.84 -14.88 8.40
CA ALA A 198 0.93 -16.05 9.26
C ALA A 198 -0.37 -16.87 9.30
N ILE A 199 -1.52 -16.26 9.14
CA ILE A 199 -2.83 -16.94 9.20
C ILE A 199 -3.43 -17.26 7.83
N GLY A 200 -2.84 -16.70 6.76
CA GLY A 200 -3.28 -16.87 5.38
C GLY A 200 -2.41 -16.10 4.42
N SER A 201 -3.01 -15.23 3.62
CA SER A 201 -2.29 -14.31 2.74
C SER A 201 -2.38 -12.88 3.26
N PRO A 202 -1.32 -12.04 3.13
CA PRO A 202 -1.40 -10.62 3.45
C PRO A 202 -2.44 -9.95 2.55
N VAL A 203 -3.22 -9.06 3.12
CA VAL A 203 -4.30 -8.37 2.39
C VAL A 203 -3.73 -7.14 1.67
N GLY A 204 -3.32 -7.35 0.42
CA GLY A 204 -2.62 -6.36 -0.41
C GLY A 204 -1.12 -6.30 -0.10
N VAL A 205 -0.38 -5.68 -1.01
CA VAL A 205 1.07 -5.47 -0.92
C VAL A 205 1.40 -3.99 -0.97
N HIS A 206 2.66 -3.61 -0.81
CA HIS A 206 3.12 -2.25 -1.07
C HIS A 206 3.66 -2.14 -2.50
N GLY A 207 3.27 -1.09 -3.24
CA GLY A 207 3.67 -0.89 -4.63
C GLY A 207 5.17 -0.71 -4.85
N ALA A 208 5.92 -0.34 -3.79
CA ALA A 208 7.36 -0.13 -3.88
C ALA A 208 8.15 -1.37 -4.30
N LEU A 209 7.72 -2.58 -3.88
CA LEU A 209 8.29 -3.84 -4.33
C LEU A 209 7.39 -5.03 -4.00
N TYR A 210 7.01 -5.79 -5.01
CA TYR A 210 6.43 -7.11 -4.85
C TYR A 210 6.66 -7.97 -6.09
N PHE A 211 6.59 -9.29 -5.91
CA PHE A 211 6.89 -10.29 -6.92
C PHE A 211 5.64 -11.15 -7.16
N PHE A 212 5.45 -11.58 -8.39
CA PHE A 212 4.37 -12.51 -8.71
C PHE A 212 4.69 -13.41 -9.89
N ARG A 213 4.01 -14.58 -9.98
CA ARG A 213 4.10 -15.45 -11.13
C ARG A 213 3.46 -14.79 -12.34
N ARG A 214 4.24 -14.64 -13.41
CA ARG A 214 3.81 -13.95 -14.63
C ARG A 214 2.62 -14.63 -15.30
N ASP A 215 2.60 -15.95 -15.36
CA ASP A 215 1.54 -16.76 -15.99
C ASP A 215 0.17 -16.60 -15.33
N LEU A 216 0.14 -16.20 -14.06
CA LEU A 216 -1.09 -15.93 -13.31
C LEU A 216 -1.62 -14.50 -13.48
N PHE A 217 -0.87 -13.63 -14.17
CA PHE A 217 -1.30 -12.26 -14.39
C PHE A 217 -2.51 -12.22 -15.34
N LYS A 218 -3.55 -11.50 -14.91
CA LYS A 218 -4.72 -11.17 -15.74
C LYS A 218 -4.78 -9.65 -15.92
N PRO A 219 -5.02 -9.16 -17.14
CA PRO A 219 -5.14 -7.73 -17.38
C PRO A 219 -6.15 -7.08 -16.45
N LEU A 220 -5.75 -5.94 -15.90
CA LEU A 220 -6.59 -5.14 -15.02
C LEU A 220 -7.63 -4.36 -15.83
N LYS A 221 -8.80 -4.12 -15.25
CA LYS A 221 -9.78 -3.19 -15.82
C LYS A 221 -9.18 -1.78 -15.87
N ALA A 222 -9.45 -1.04 -16.93
CA ALA A 222 -8.86 0.29 -17.18
C ALA A 222 -9.12 1.30 -16.05
N ASP A 223 -10.23 1.17 -15.34
CA ASP A 223 -10.63 2.02 -14.22
C ASP A 223 -10.09 1.55 -12.86
N THR A 224 -9.13 0.59 -12.84
CA THR A 224 -8.50 0.13 -11.61
C THR A 224 -7.71 1.26 -10.95
N ILE A 225 -7.95 1.48 -9.65
CA ILE A 225 -7.31 2.57 -8.90
C ILE A 225 -5.98 2.15 -8.28
N ASN A 226 -5.94 0.97 -7.65
CA ASN A 226 -4.76 0.45 -6.94
C ASN A 226 -4.34 -0.90 -7.53
N ASP A 227 -3.34 -0.87 -8.40
CA ASP A 227 -2.74 -2.05 -9.03
C ASP A 227 -2.07 -2.98 -8.01
N ASP A 228 -1.35 -2.40 -7.05
CA ASP A 228 -0.64 -3.05 -5.96
C ASP A 228 -1.56 -3.88 -5.02
N PHE A 229 -2.84 -3.61 -5.06
CA PHE A 229 -3.84 -4.43 -4.39
C PHE A 229 -4.52 -5.42 -5.33
N MET A 230 -4.92 -4.96 -6.52
CA MET A 230 -5.73 -5.76 -7.44
C MET A 230 -4.96 -6.94 -8.05
N ILE A 231 -3.68 -6.75 -8.42
CA ILE A 231 -2.86 -7.83 -8.99
C ILE A 231 -2.72 -8.98 -7.98
N PRO A 232 -2.12 -8.77 -6.78
CA PRO A 232 -1.90 -9.86 -5.84
C PRO A 232 -3.20 -10.48 -5.33
N MET A 233 -4.21 -9.67 -5.01
CA MET A 233 -5.43 -10.20 -4.41
C MET A 233 -6.35 -10.89 -5.42
N SER A 234 -6.24 -10.61 -6.71
CA SER A 234 -6.92 -11.40 -7.74
C SER A 234 -6.37 -12.83 -7.85
N MET A 235 -5.06 -13.01 -7.66
CA MET A 235 -4.42 -14.31 -7.61
C MET A 235 -4.83 -15.08 -6.34
N VAL A 236 -4.91 -14.39 -5.20
CA VAL A 236 -5.41 -14.98 -3.95
C VAL A 236 -6.88 -15.37 -4.08
N ALA A 237 -7.70 -14.54 -4.71
CA ALA A 237 -9.10 -14.87 -4.99
C ALA A 237 -9.27 -16.07 -5.93
N ALA A 238 -8.29 -16.31 -6.81
CA ALA A 238 -8.22 -17.50 -7.67
C ALA A 238 -7.79 -18.77 -6.92
N GLY A 239 -7.39 -18.69 -5.64
CA GLY A 239 -7.05 -19.83 -4.78
C GLY A 239 -5.56 -20.03 -4.57
N TYR A 240 -4.71 -19.12 -5.03
CA TYR A 240 -3.28 -19.11 -4.74
C TYR A 240 -2.98 -18.43 -3.40
N ASN A 241 -1.74 -18.58 -2.93
CA ASN A 241 -1.27 -17.95 -1.70
C ASN A 241 -0.38 -16.73 -2.01
N ALA A 242 -0.36 -15.79 -1.07
CA ALA A 242 0.61 -14.72 -1.00
C ALA A 242 1.35 -14.79 0.34
N VAL A 243 2.61 -14.35 0.37
CA VAL A 243 3.43 -14.25 1.58
C VAL A 243 4.00 -12.85 1.72
N TYR A 244 4.23 -12.42 2.96
CA TYR A 244 4.92 -11.18 3.30
C TYR A 244 6.24 -11.51 3.98
N ASP A 245 7.33 -11.01 3.41
CA ASP A 245 8.67 -11.16 4.00
C ASP A 245 9.22 -9.78 4.40
N CYS A 246 9.60 -9.66 5.69
CA CYS A 246 10.11 -8.42 6.24
C CYS A 246 11.60 -8.16 5.91
N ASP A 247 12.30 -9.16 5.40
CA ASP A 247 13.71 -9.08 5.04
C ASP A 247 13.93 -8.77 3.54
N ILE A 248 12.84 -8.78 2.76
CA ILE A 248 12.80 -8.25 1.40
C ILE A 248 12.44 -6.76 1.49
N ILE A 249 13.44 -5.88 1.33
CA ILE A 249 13.28 -4.47 1.64
C ILE A 249 13.20 -3.63 0.36
N ALA A 250 12.18 -2.78 0.29
CA ALA A 250 12.11 -1.62 -0.59
C ALA A 250 12.34 -0.36 0.25
N LEU A 251 13.47 0.33 0.02
CA LEU A 251 13.88 1.50 0.77
C LEU A 251 13.54 2.77 -0.01
N GLU A 252 12.75 3.64 0.55
CA GLU A 252 12.50 4.96 0.01
C GLU A 252 13.28 6.02 0.78
N LEU A 253 13.94 6.93 0.05
CA LEU A 253 14.88 7.87 0.65
C LEU A 253 14.18 8.99 1.41
N GLU A 254 13.02 9.43 0.92
CA GLU A 254 12.30 10.58 1.45
C GLU A 254 10.81 10.26 1.66
N GLY A 255 10.25 10.75 2.77
CA GLY A 255 8.80 10.69 3.02
C GLY A 255 8.03 11.68 2.14
N SER A 256 6.74 11.39 1.88
CA SER A 256 5.86 12.26 1.09
C SER A 256 5.54 13.56 1.81
N ASP A 257 5.30 14.64 1.06
CA ASP A 257 4.77 15.89 1.60
C ASP A 257 3.32 15.72 2.08
N ILE A 258 2.87 16.58 3.00
CA ILE A 258 1.52 16.50 3.59
C ILE A 258 0.44 16.51 2.50
N GLU A 259 0.59 17.35 1.49
CA GLU A 259 -0.39 17.45 0.40
C GLU A 259 -0.39 16.19 -0.48
N GLN A 260 0.78 15.66 -0.80
CA GLN A 260 0.94 14.41 -1.54
C GLN A 260 0.35 13.22 -0.75
N ASP A 261 0.62 13.15 0.57
CA ASP A 261 0.05 12.11 1.43
C ASP A 261 -1.49 12.18 1.47
N GLN A 262 -2.07 13.38 1.55
CA GLN A 262 -3.52 13.56 1.51
C GLN A 262 -4.13 13.12 0.17
N ARG A 263 -3.55 13.51 -0.97
CA ARG A 263 -3.99 13.07 -2.31
C ARG A 263 -3.89 11.55 -2.46
N ARG A 264 -2.77 10.97 -2.02
CA ARG A 264 -2.56 9.52 -2.02
C ARG A 264 -3.60 8.80 -1.15
N ARG A 265 -3.90 9.29 0.07
CA ARG A 265 -4.93 8.71 0.95
C ARG A 265 -6.32 8.79 0.36
N MET A 266 -6.68 9.92 -0.26
CA MET A 266 -7.96 10.08 -0.95
C MET A 266 -8.11 9.03 -2.06
N ARG A 267 -7.09 8.86 -2.90
CA ARG A 267 -7.06 7.84 -3.96
C ARG A 267 -7.15 6.42 -3.38
N ILE A 268 -6.38 6.13 -2.32
CA ILE A 268 -6.41 4.81 -1.65
C ILE A 268 -7.81 4.53 -1.09
N ALA A 269 -8.49 5.51 -0.51
CA ALA A 269 -9.84 5.34 0.03
C ALA A 269 -10.86 5.02 -1.05
N ALA A 270 -10.82 5.74 -2.19
CA ALA A 270 -11.63 5.41 -3.38
C ALA A 270 -11.36 3.98 -3.86
N GLY A 271 -10.08 3.60 -3.97
CA GLY A 271 -9.65 2.26 -4.34
C GLY A 271 -10.11 1.19 -3.34
N ASN A 272 -10.20 1.49 -2.05
CA ASN A 272 -10.65 0.53 -1.04
C ASN A 272 -12.09 0.07 -1.27
N ILE A 273 -12.98 1.00 -1.63
CA ILE A 273 -14.37 0.64 -2.00
C ILE A 273 -14.41 -0.19 -3.27
N GLN A 274 -13.66 0.22 -4.31
CA GLN A 274 -13.56 -0.53 -5.56
C GLN A 274 -13.08 -1.97 -5.34
N GLN A 275 -12.05 -2.16 -4.51
CA GLN A 275 -11.47 -3.45 -4.18
C GLN A 275 -12.47 -4.35 -3.43
N LEU A 276 -13.21 -3.79 -2.47
CA LEU A 276 -14.23 -4.51 -1.74
C LEU A 276 -15.32 -5.05 -2.67
N LEU A 277 -15.78 -4.21 -3.62
CA LEU A 277 -16.79 -4.60 -4.60
C LEU A 277 -16.27 -5.64 -5.60
N ARG A 278 -15.02 -5.52 -6.05
CA ARG A 278 -14.44 -6.41 -7.07
C ARG A 278 -13.95 -7.74 -6.54
N LEU A 279 -13.54 -7.78 -5.28
CA LEU A 279 -12.95 -8.95 -4.64
C LEU A 279 -13.85 -9.52 -3.52
N HIS A 280 -15.16 -9.33 -3.64
CA HIS A 280 -16.13 -9.83 -2.65
C HIS A 280 -16.03 -11.35 -2.41
N SER A 281 -15.52 -12.12 -3.37
CA SER A 281 -15.24 -13.55 -3.19
C SER A 281 -14.30 -13.84 -2.02
N LEU A 282 -13.38 -12.91 -1.69
CA LEU A 282 -12.49 -13.02 -0.53
C LEU A 282 -13.21 -12.93 0.83
N LEU A 283 -14.47 -12.49 0.85
CA LEU A 283 -15.32 -12.49 2.05
C LEU A 283 -15.78 -13.89 2.44
N THR A 284 -15.62 -14.88 1.56
CA THR A 284 -16.11 -16.24 1.80
C THR A 284 -15.12 -17.05 2.67
N LEU A 285 -15.66 -17.94 3.51
CA LEU A 285 -14.87 -18.82 4.38
C LEU A 285 -13.92 -19.76 3.62
N ARG A 286 -14.08 -19.90 2.30
CA ARG A 286 -13.15 -20.66 1.44
C ARG A 286 -11.71 -20.18 1.60
N HIS A 287 -11.51 -18.87 1.82
CA HIS A 287 -10.18 -18.26 1.97
C HIS A 287 -9.67 -18.25 3.42
N LYS A 288 -10.37 -18.90 4.36
CA LYS A 288 -9.93 -19.14 5.75
C LYS A 288 -9.40 -17.85 6.43
N GLY A 289 -8.13 -17.88 6.89
CA GLY A 289 -7.47 -16.76 7.57
C GLY A 289 -7.40 -15.49 6.71
N THR A 290 -7.24 -15.62 5.39
CA THR A 290 -7.30 -14.47 4.46
C THR A 290 -8.67 -13.82 4.46
N ALA A 291 -9.77 -14.59 4.55
CA ALA A 291 -11.12 -14.03 4.67
C ALA A 291 -11.28 -13.22 5.96
N LEU A 292 -10.78 -13.75 7.09
CA LEU A 292 -10.76 -13.00 8.35
C LEU A 292 -9.99 -11.69 8.21
N SER A 293 -8.79 -11.73 7.63
CA SER A 293 -7.97 -10.54 7.41
C SER A 293 -8.63 -9.55 6.44
N PHE A 294 -9.27 -10.05 5.38
CA PHE A 294 -9.96 -9.20 4.42
C PHE A 294 -11.19 -8.50 5.04
N ILE A 295 -11.99 -9.22 5.80
CA ILE A 295 -13.16 -8.65 6.51
C ILE A 295 -12.71 -7.62 7.56
N SER A 296 -11.82 -8.03 8.47
CA SER A 296 -11.45 -7.25 9.66
C SER A 296 -10.47 -6.11 9.34
N GLY A 297 -9.51 -6.37 8.45
CA GLY A 297 -8.47 -5.41 8.08
C GLY A 297 -8.88 -4.51 6.93
N LYS A 298 -9.47 -5.04 5.85
CA LYS A 298 -9.72 -4.31 4.62
C LYS A 298 -11.14 -3.79 4.49
N ALA A 299 -12.13 -4.67 4.60
CA ALA A 299 -13.53 -4.27 4.44
C ALA A 299 -13.94 -3.27 5.52
N LEU A 300 -13.64 -3.59 6.77
CA LEU A 300 -13.95 -2.69 7.88
C LEU A 300 -13.21 -1.35 7.80
N ARG A 301 -11.93 -1.36 7.35
CA ARG A 301 -11.18 -0.13 7.08
C ARG A 301 -11.82 0.72 5.97
N ALA A 302 -12.31 0.09 4.90
CA ALA A 302 -12.94 0.80 3.79
C ALA A 302 -14.21 1.55 4.21
N ILE A 303 -15.00 0.97 5.11
CA ILE A 303 -16.26 1.56 5.60
C ILE A 303 -16.06 2.39 6.89
N MET A 304 -14.89 2.34 7.52
CA MET A 304 -14.62 3.03 8.79
C MET A 304 -14.91 4.54 8.75
N PRO A 305 -14.58 5.30 7.68
CA PRO A 305 -14.94 6.72 7.60
C PRO A 305 -16.44 6.96 7.69
N LEU A 306 -17.26 6.06 7.11
CA LEU A 306 -18.73 6.13 7.18
C LEU A 306 -19.24 5.77 8.58
N ILE A 307 -18.63 4.77 9.24
CA ILE A 307 -18.94 4.40 10.65
C ILE A 307 -18.65 5.56 11.57
N LEU A 308 -17.50 6.25 11.40
CA LEU A 308 -17.15 7.41 12.22
C LEU A 308 -18.10 8.59 11.98
N LEU A 309 -18.50 8.82 10.75
CA LEU A 309 -19.49 9.85 10.42
C LEU A 309 -20.86 9.54 11.05
N ALA A 310 -21.35 8.31 10.90
CA ALA A 310 -22.60 7.86 11.48
C ALA A 310 -22.58 7.99 13.02
N GLN A 311 -21.50 7.54 13.66
CA GLN A 311 -21.29 7.66 15.09
C GLN A 311 -21.35 9.12 15.54
N LEU A 312 -20.62 10.03 14.88
CA LEU A 312 -20.61 11.46 15.20
C LEU A 312 -22.01 12.08 15.04
N SER A 313 -22.72 11.74 13.96
CA SER A 313 -24.08 12.22 13.69
C SER A 313 -25.08 11.77 14.75
N ILE A 314 -25.00 10.50 15.17
CA ILE A 314 -25.91 9.96 16.21
C ILE A 314 -25.60 10.61 17.56
N VAL A 315 -24.33 10.78 17.93
CA VAL A 315 -23.96 11.48 19.16
C VAL A 315 -24.42 12.92 19.15
N ALA A 316 -24.32 13.62 18.00
CA ALA A 316 -24.86 14.97 17.84
C ALA A 316 -26.38 15.03 18.05
N ILE A 317 -27.14 14.07 17.50
CA ILE A 317 -28.60 14.01 17.71
C ILE A 317 -28.93 13.77 19.20
N LEU A 318 -28.25 12.82 19.84
CA LEU A 318 -28.49 12.48 21.24
C LEU A 318 -28.02 13.57 22.22
N SER A 319 -27.12 14.47 21.78
CA SER A 319 -26.62 15.59 22.59
C SER A 319 -27.73 16.59 22.97
N PHE A 320 -28.82 16.67 22.22
CA PHE A 320 -29.97 17.50 22.55
C PHE A 320 -30.84 16.91 23.66
N GLU A 321 -30.70 15.61 23.94
CA GLU A 321 -31.53 14.91 24.96
C GLU A 321 -30.75 14.55 26.22
N SER A 322 -29.40 14.61 26.21
CA SER A 322 -28.59 14.16 27.35
C SER A 322 -27.27 14.93 27.45
N SER A 323 -26.99 15.45 28.65
CA SER A 323 -25.73 16.12 28.93
C SER A 323 -24.50 15.22 28.74
N VAL A 324 -24.61 13.93 28.95
CA VAL A 324 -23.51 12.96 28.69
C VAL A 324 -23.15 12.96 27.23
N PHE A 325 -24.14 12.82 26.32
CA PHE A 325 -23.88 12.85 24.89
C PHE A 325 -23.44 14.23 24.39
N PHE A 326 -23.89 15.32 25.05
CA PHE A 326 -23.40 16.67 24.77
C PHE A 326 -21.89 16.79 25.03
N TYR A 327 -21.40 16.34 26.18
CA TYR A 327 -19.97 16.38 26.48
C TYR A 327 -19.15 15.44 25.58
N ILE A 328 -19.69 14.28 25.19
CA ILE A 328 -19.05 13.40 24.19
C ILE A 328 -18.93 14.11 22.84
N PHE A 329 -20.01 14.73 22.36
CA PHE A 329 -20.01 15.48 21.10
C PHE A 329 -19.04 16.66 21.13
N LEU A 330 -19.05 17.42 22.23
CA LEU A 330 -18.15 18.57 22.41
C LEU A 330 -16.68 18.13 22.39
N SER A 331 -16.34 17.05 23.11
CA SER A 331 -14.96 16.52 23.14
C SER A 331 -14.48 16.06 21.75
N GLN A 332 -15.34 15.36 21.00
CA GLN A 332 -15.03 14.95 19.63
C GLN A 332 -14.86 16.13 18.68
N SER A 333 -15.74 17.15 18.79
CA SER A 333 -15.65 18.37 17.99
C SER A 333 -14.36 19.14 18.27
N ILE A 334 -13.93 19.23 19.52
CA ILE A 334 -12.66 19.83 19.92
C ILE A 334 -11.48 19.05 19.28
N VAL A 335 -11.48 17.73 19.39
CA VAL A 335 -10.40 16.90 18.80
C VAL A 335 -10.33 17.09 17.27
N ILE A 336 -11.46 17.09 16.58
CA ILE A 336 -11.52 17.30 15.13
C ILE A 336 -10.97 18.69 14.78
N THR A 337 -11.40 19.73 15.48
CA THR A 337 -10.96 21.12 15.26
C THR A 337 -9.45 21.27 15.48
N LEU A 338 -8.93 20.75 16.59
CA LEU A 338 -7.49 20.79 16.89
C LEU A 338 -6.68 19.98 15.88
N ALA A 339 -7.19 18.84 15.42
CA ALA A 339 -6.55 18.05 14.37
C ALA A 339 -6.48 18.85 13.05
N ARG A 340 -7.49 19.63 12.70
CA ARG A 340 -7.45 20.50 11.50
C ARG A 340 -6.48 21.67 11.67
N ILE A 341 -6.45 22.30 12.83
CA ILE A 341 -5.50 23.39 13.14
C ILE A 341 -4.05 22.88 13.07
N SER A 342 -3.78 21.66 13.52
CA SER A 342 -2.43 21.09 13.49
C SER A 342 -1.84 20.92 12.07
N LEU A 343 -2.66 20.87 11.02
CA LEU A 343 -2.18 20.86 9.64
C LEU A 343 -1.66 22.22 9.18
N VAL A 344 -2.23 23.32 9.71
CA VAL A 344 -1.86 24.67 9.33
C VAL A 344 -0.73 25.20 10.20
N SER A 345 -0.64 24.74 11.45
CA SER A 345 0.37 25.18 12.43
C SER A 345 1.08 24.00 13.09
N PRO A 346 2.07 23.37 12.40
CA PRO A 346 2.79 22.21 12.92
C PRO A 346 3.55 22.48 14.23
N LYS A 347 3.93 23.74 14.48
CA LYS A 347 4.67 24.13 15.71
C LYS A 347 3.90 23.88 17.00
N PHE A 348 2.58 23.76 16.93
CA PHE A 348 1.72 23.44 18.09
C PHE A 348 2.01 22.04 18.69
N LEU A 349 2.62 21.13 17.94
CA LEU A 349 2.89 19.75 18.34
C LEU A 349 4.38 19.44 18.63
N MET A 350 5.26 20.45 18.56
CA MET A 350 6.72 20.24 18.64
C MET A 350 7.29 19.96 20.05
N ARG A 351 6.48 19.70 21.06
CA ARG A 351 6.99 19.27 22.38
C ARG A 351 7.28 17.77 22.38
N GLU A 352 8.51 17.36 22.64
CA GLU A 352 8.95 15.95 22.69
C GLU A 352 8.49 15.18 23.94
N SER A 353 7.25 15.30 24.36
CA SER A 353 6.70 14.51 25.46
C SER A 353 5.93 13.26 24.94
N LYS A 354 5.80 12.22 25.76
CA LYS A 354 4.98 11.05 25.43
C LYS A 354 3.52 11.44 25.12
N ILE A 355 3.00 12.43 25.84
CA ILE A 355 1.64 12.96 25.66
C ILE A 355 1.52 13.63 24.29
N SER A 356 2.48 14.47 23.92
CA SER A 356 2.51 15.12 22.60
C SER A 356 2.54 14.11 21.45
N LYS A 357 3.32 13.03 21.57
CA LYS A 357 3.38 11.94 20.58
C LYS A 357 2.03 11.23 20.41
N THR A 358 1.29 11.03 21.52
CA THR A 358 -0.04 10.40 21.47
C THR A 358 -1.07 11.34 20.84
N ILE A 359 -1.05 12.62 21.19
CA ILE A 359 -1.93 13.64 20.59
C ILE A 359 -1.66 13.77 19.08
N SER A 360 -0.40 13.82 18.67
CA SER A 360 -0.01 13.84 17.26
C SER A 360 -0.54 12.64 16.48
N MET A 361 -0.51 11.46 17.08
CA MET A 361 -1.06 10.25 16.47
C MET A 361 -2.59 10.33 16.33
N ILE A 362 -3.30 10.82 17.35
CA ILE A 362 -4.76 11.01 17.28
C ILE A 362 -5.11 12.02 16.18
N PHE A 363 -4.41 13.14 16.10
CA PHE A 363 -4.65 14.15 15.07
C PHE A 363 -4.35 13.64 13.66
N TYR A 364 -3.26 12.90 13.49
CA TYR A 364 -2.91 12.26 12.24
C TYR A 364 -3.99 11.27 11.77
N LEU A 365 -4.49 10.41 12.67
CA LEU A 365 -5.57 9.47 12.37
C LEU A 365 -6.88 10.20 12.04
N THR A 366 -7.24 11.22 12.81
CA THR A 366 -8.45 12.02 12.58
C THR A 366 -8.41 12.67 11.19
N ASN A 367 -7.32 13.35 10.85
CA ASN A 367 -7.14 13.95 9.53
C ASN A 367 -7.16 12.90 8.40
N SER A 368 -6.53 11.74 8.63
CA SER A 368 -6.54 10.64 7.67
C SER A 368 -7.96 10.15 7.38
N TYR A 369 -8.80 9.97 8.41
CA TYR A 369 -10.18 9.52 8.21
C TYR A 369 -11.06 10.57 7.53
N ILE A 370 -10.85 11.86 7.80
CA ILE A 370 -11.54 12.94 7.09
C ILE A 370 -11.20 12.88 5.59
N VAL A 371 -9.92 12.76 5.23
CA VAL A 371 -9.48 12.66 3.83
C VAL A 371 -10.03 11.37 3.19
N CYS A 372 -10.01 10.26 3.91
CA CYS A 372 -10.58 8.99 3.43
C CYS A 372 -12.09 9.08 3.20
N LEU A 373 -12.82 9.82 4.03
CA LEU A 373 -14.25 10.05 3.84
C LEU A 373 -14.53 10.77 2.51
N PHE A 374 -13.77 11.82 2.20
CA PHE A 374 -13.88 12.51 0.92
C PHE A 374 -13.56 11.59 -0.26
N GLY A 375 -12.50 10.77 -0.18
CA GLY A 375 -12.15 9.80 -1.22
C GLY A 375 -13.26 8.75 -1.44
N THR A 376 -13.85 8.25 -0.35
CA THR A 376 -14.99 7.33 -0.40
C THR A 376 -16.19 7.96 -1.11
N PHE A 377 -16.58 9.19 -0.74
CA PHE A 377 -17.71 9.89 -1.39
C PHE A 377 -17.43 10.17 -2.87
N ARG A 378 -16.22 10.65 -3.23
CA ARG A 378 -15.85 10.89 -4.63
C ARG A 378 -16.02 9.64 -5.50
N TYR A 379 -15.63 8.47 -4.96
CA TYR A 379 -15.82 7.20 -5.67
C TYR A 379 -17.31 6.85 -5.81
N LEU A 380 -18.11 6.97 -4.74
CA LEU A 380 -19.53 6.62 -4.74
C LEU A 380 -20.35 7.49 -5.70
N ILE A 381 -19.98 8.76 -5.88
CA ILE A 381 -20.63 9.68 -6.84
C ILE A 381 -19.99 9.66 -8.24
N GLY A 382 -19.05 8.74 -8.49
CA GLY A 382 -18.47 8.50 -9.81
C GLY A 382 -17.46 9.54 -10.30
N LEU A 383 -16.90 10.38 -9.40
CA LEU A 383 -15.89 11.39 -9.75
C LEU A 383 -14.48 10.82 -9.91
N ASP A 384 -14.16 9.68 -9.29
CA ASP A 384 -12.87 9.03 -9.41
C ASP A 384 -12.93 7.87 -10.40
N LYS A 385 -12.42 8.10 -11.61
CA LYS A 385 -12.40 7.12 -12.72
C LYS A 385 -11.02 6.48 -12.94
N GLY A 386 -10.18 6.36 -11.91
CA GLY A 386 -8.90 5.63 -12.00
C GLY A 386 -7.82 6.28 -12.87
N SER A 387 -7.90 7.59 -13.17
CA SER A 387 -6.85 8.26 -13.93
C SER A 387 -5.64 8.55 -13.04
N TRP A 388 -4.49 7.97 -13.39
CA TRP A 388 -3.19 8.31 -12.81
C TRP A 388 -2.74 9.67 -13.38
N LYS A 389 -3.01 10.73 -12.64
CA LYS A 389 -2.39 12.03 -12.90
C LYS A 389 -1.16 12.10 -12.00
N SER A 390 0.01 12.34 -12.60
CA SER A 390 1.21 12.66 -11.82
C SER A 390 0.92 13.84 -10.90
N VAL A 391 1.57 13.83 -9.77
CA VAL A 391 1.71 15.04 -8.96
C VAL A 391 2.70 15.93 -9.72
N SER A 392 2.19 16.78 -10.64
CA SER A 392 3.05 17.79 -11.25
C SER A 392 3.59 18.66 -10.12
N ASN A 393 4.91 18.69 -9.97
CA ASN A 393 5.59 19.76 -9.26
C ASN A 393 5.15 21.06 -9.97
N LYS A 394 4.30 21.86 -9.32
CA LYS A 394 4.20 23.26 -9.68
C LYS A 394 5.60 23.82 -9.46
N GLU A 395 6.26 24.17 -10.55
CA GLU A 395 7.42 25.03 -10.51
C GLU A 395 7.08 26.23 -9.63
N ILE A 396 7.82 26.35 -8.54
CA ILE A 396 7.89 27.59 -7.79
C ILE A 396 8.70 28.52 -8.71
N SER A 397 8.02 29.29 -9.51
CA SER A 397 8.64 30.47 -10.12
C SER A 397 9.01 31.41 -8.98
N LEU A 398 10.32 31.60 -8.80
CA LEU A 398 10.93 32.66 -8.01
C LEU A 398 10.47 34.04 -8.49
#